data_6aac866c8f03bed0f600eb17dff0997c
#
_entry.id   6aac866c8f03bed0f600eb17dff0997c
#
_cell.length_a   1.000
_cell.length_b   1.000
_cell.length_c   1.000
_cell.angle_alpha   90.00
_cell.angle_beta   90.00
_cell.angle_gamma   90.00
#
_symmetry.space_group_name_H-M   'P 1'
#
loop_
_entity.id
_entity.type
_entity.pdbx_description
1 polymer ?
#
loop_
_entity_poly.entity_id
_entity_poly.type
_entity_poly.pdbx_seq_one_letter_code
_entity_poly.pdbx_strand_id
1 'polypeptide(L)'
;MTHRRIVPLPLTLRRLTVSSTERITPRMQRVRLGGPELGEFERDGLTLPALVCPGFDDHVKLIFASSGDVADVLPKQVEQGIEWRASDALETRDYTPVRLDVHGRELVLDFVVHTAGTGQESGPAAGIGEAWACAARPGDELWIVGPKSSTEKPDDVDWILLAGDETAQPAVERFLAERPVDVPARIVLAICDESARRDFDLGPDDEITWVLAAADDRETLAAAVADVAPLAGRPYVWAAAESRALLPIRKFASRRLGAAKSHTDITGYWHLTDVEQQAASDDQPQNAPTLPLVTSPVTWFAVRAALRSGLLEVVDIDHPLRLSLVEEAPLVDVLLACDVLVDRDGALWLTDTGEMLLVDEHVAEDFDGVAADQVLALVDLADALDTGRPAWQVRTGQTFAEAAVAHDDVRDELVDRSAGRVYLLPAITTLPVFSRERIGFCGPGAGVVAEGVGRTVEPLSGTYDAVVGADALASRTDHEVVAFLRDLRGATDEAVLIESTSPDGLGGDPTEHALVHLATVGCAPRDGSRVADLAAAADWVVTDTVSVGWGTTATTLRRDPKVS
;
A
#
# COMPACT_ATOMS: atom_id res chain seq x y z
N MET A 1 4.49 19.50 6.77
CA MET A 1 5.46 18.67 6.03
C MET A 1 4.99 18.58 4.59
N THR A 2 5.84 18.83 3.61
CA THR A 2 5.45 18.73 2.19
C THR A 2 5.39 17.25 1.84
N HIS A 3 4.20 16.68 1.78
CA HIS A 3 3.98 15.32 1.34
C HIS A 3 4.20 15.20 -0.18
N ARG A 4 4.53 14.01 -0.67
CA ARG A 4 4.50 13.71 -2.11
C ARG A 4 3.09 14.00 -2.64
N ARG A 5 3.00 14.67 -3.78
CA ARG A 5 1.72 14.91 -4.41
C ARG A 5 1.33 13.69 -5.24
N ILE A 6 0.32 12.98 -4.76
CA ILE A 6 -0.26 11.82 -5.44
C ILE A 6 -1.45 12.30 -6.28
N VAL A 7 -1.46 11.95 -7.56
CA VAL A 7 -2.58 12.16 -8.46
C VAL A 7 -3.34 10.85 -8.59
N PRO A 8 -4.55 10.72 -8.06
CA PRO A 8 -5.37 9.52 -8.20
C PRO A 8 -5.83 9.36 -9.64
N LEU A 9 -5.90 8.12 -10.11
CA LEU A 9 -6.31 7.77 -11.47
C LEU A 9 -7.53 6.84 -11.43
N PRO A 10 -8.43 6.89 -12.44
CA PRO A 10 -9.58 5.98 -12.51
C PRO A 10 -9.14 4.53 -12.56
N LEU A 11 -9.64 3.70 -11.64
CA LEU A 11 -9.35 2.27 -11.60
C LEU A 11 -10.25 1.52 -12.58
N THR A 12 -9.65 1.03 -13.64
CA THR A 12 -10.36 0.34 -14.71
C THR A 12 -9.75 -1.04 -14.95
N LEU A 13 -10.61 -2.06 -14.91
CA LEU A 13 -10.27 -3.42 -15.33
C LEU A 13 -10.24 -3.49 -16.85
N ARG A 14 -9.14 -3.95 -17.45
CA ARG A 14 -8.93 -4.02 -18.90
C ARG A 14 -8.51 -5.41 -19.32
N ARG A 15 -9.05 -5.87 -20.43
CA ARG A 15 -8.61 -7.06 -21.12
C ARG A 15 -7.77 -6.67 -22.34
N LEU A 16 -6.54 -7.09 -22.34
CA LEU A 16 -5.59 -6.84 -23.42
C LEU A 16 -5.19 -8.14 -24.08
N THR A 17 -4.75 -8.05 -25.33
CA THR A 17 -4.32 -9.20 -26.13
C THR A 17 -2.85 -9.07 -26.47
N VAL A 18 -2.09 -10.14 -26.32
CA VAL A 18 -0.69 -10.20 -26.75
C VAL A 18 -0.60 -10.03 -28.26
N SER A 19 0.09 -9.01 -28.72
CA SER A 19 0.37 -8.76 -30.14
C SER A 19 1.70 -9.40 -30.57
N SER A 20 2.71 -9.33 -29.71
CA SER A 20 4.01 -9.98 -29.95
C SER A 20 4.78 -10.15 -28.64
N THR A 21 5.75 -11.07 -28.68
CA THR A 21 6.70 -11.28 -27.59
C THR A 21 8.12 -11.28 -28.15
N GLU A 22 9.07 -10.80 -27.37
CA GLU A 22 10.47 -10.69 -27.78
C GLU A 22 11.40 -10.91 -26.59
N ARG A 23 12.42 -11.74 -26.74
CA ARG A 23 13.50 -11.87 -25.75
C ARG A 23 14.54 -10.79 -26.03
N ILE A 24 14.43 -9.63 -25.37
CA ILE A 24 15.31 -8.47 -25.61
C ILE A 24 16.70 -8.62 -25.01
N THR A 25 16.81 -9.39 -23.92
CA THR A 25 18.07 -9.93 -23.39
C THR A 25 17.83 -11.36 -22.92
N PRO A 26 18.85 -12.18 -22.64
CA PRO A 26 18.64 -13.50 -22.04
C PRO A 26 17.82 -13.48 -20.75
N ARG A 27 17.83 -12.34 -20.05
CA ARG A 27 17.16 -12.16 -18.75
C ARG A 27 15.93 -11.25 -18.79
N MET A 28 15.48 -10.80 -19.98
CA MET A 28 14.33 -9.91 -20.10
C MET A 28 13.43 -10.31 -21.26
N GLN A 29 12.18 -10.62 -20.95
CA GLN A 29 11.12 -10.91 -21.90
C GLN A 29 10.23 -9.69 -22.07
N ARG A 30 10.16 -9.13 -23.28
CA ARG A 30 9.23 -8.04 -23.63
C ARG A 30 7.94 -8.62 -24.18
N VAL A 31 6.80 -8.14 -23.67
CA VAL A 31 5.46 -8.48 -24.16
C VAL A 31 4.78 -7.21 -24.62
N ARG A 32 4.31 -7.19 -25.86
CA ARG A 32 3.50 -6.11 -26.42
C ARG A 32 2.04 -6.53 -26.36
N LEU A 33 1.25 -5.69 -25.73
CA LEU A 33 -0.16 -5.89 -25.51
C LEU A 33 -0.95 -4.85 -26.28
N GLY A 34 -2.09 -5.24 -26.83
CA GLY A 34 -2.96 -4.34 -27.57
C GLY A 34 -4.43 -4.59 -27.24
N GLY A 35 -5.27 -3.73 -27.76
CA GLY A 35 -6.71 -3.90 -27.63
C GLY A 35 -7.49 -2.59 -27.59
N PRO A 36 -8.80 -2.65 -27.86
CA PRO A 36 -9.67 -1.47 -27.84
C PRO A 36 -9.76 -0.83 -26.45
N GLU A 37 -9.58 -1.61 -25.40
CA GLU A 37 -9.72 -1.17 -24.02
C GLU A 37 -8.54 -0.33 -23.50
N LEU A 38 -7.50 -0.11 -24.29
CA LEU A 38 -6.49 0.92 -24.01
C LEU A 38 -7.04 2.34 -24.21
N GLY A 39 -8.00 2.50 -25.13
CA GLY A 39 -8.77 3.73 -25.27
C GLY A 39 -10.00 3.76 -24.37
N GLU A 40 -10.86 4.73 -24.57
CA GLU A 40 -12.21 4.76 -23.97
C GLU A 40 -13.04 3.61 -24.55
N PHE A 41 -13.80 2.90 -23.72
CA PHE A 41 -14.62 1.75 -24.13
C PHE A 41 -15.85 1.57 -23.24
N GLU A 42 -16.79 0.74 -23.73
CA GLU A 42 -18.02 0.38 -23.03
C GLU A 42 -17.94 -1.04 -22.47
N ARG A 43 -18.32 -1.23 -21.20
CA ARG A 43 -18.50 -2.55 -20.57
C ARG A 43 -19.62 -2.51 -19.53
N ASP A 44 -20.54 -3.47 -19.58
CA ASP A 44 -21.65 -3.63 -18.62
C ASP A 44 -22.48 -2.35 -18.43
N GLY A 45 -22.61 -1.54 -19.49
CA GLY A 45 -23.36 -0.27 -19.48
C GLY A 45 -22.59 0.91 -18.89
N LEU A 46 -21.29 0.72 -18.57
CA LEU A 46 -20.40 1.76 -18.10
C LEU A 46 -19.50 2.24 -19.24
N THR A 47 -19.35 3.57 -19.37
CA THR A 47 -18.33 4.19 -20.20
C THR A 47 -17.05 4.32 -19.37
N LEU A 48 -16.02 3.59 -19.76
CA LEU A 48 -14.75 3.50 -19.03
C LEU A 48 -13.66 4.31 -19.75
N PRO A 49 -12.86 5.13 -19.02
CA PRO A 49 -11.91 6.03 -19.64
C PRO A 49 -10.72 5.30 -20.26
N ALA A 50 -10.00 5.98 -21.14
CA ALA A 50 -8.72 5.50 -21.68
C ALA A 50 -7.69 5.25 -20.57
N LEU A 51 -6.75 4.34 -20.81
CA LEU A 51 -5.63 4.11 -19.90
C LEU A 51 -4.76 5.36 -19.82
N VAL A 52 -4.45 5.81 -18.60
CA VAL A 52 -3.54 6.91 -18.32
C VAL A 52 -2.42 6.39 -17.43
N CYS A 53 -1.19 6.77 -17.77
CA CYS A 53 0.00 6.34 -17.04
C CYS A 53 1.03 7.47 -17.18
N PRO A 54 0.85 8.61 -16.44
CA PRO A 54 1.64 9.81 -16.66
C PRO A 54 3.05 9.77 -16.06
N GLY A 55 3.28 8.99 -15.00
CA GLY A 55 4.59 8.86 -14.36
C GLY A 55 5.42 7.76 -14.99
N PHE A 56 6.74 7.95 -15.07
CA PHE A 56 7.66 6.96 -15.62
C PHE A 56 7.74 5.67 -14.79
N ASP A 57 7.40 5.76 -13.53
CA ASP A 57 7.38 4.70 -12.51
C ASP A 57 5.96 4.20 -12.15
N ASP A 58 4.93 4.73 -12.82
CA ASP A 58 3.58 4.21 -12.65
C ASP A 58 3.52 2.72 -12.99
N HIS A 59 2.69 1.96 -12.29
CA HIS A 59 2.56 0.54 -12.50
C HIS A 59 1.11 0.11 -12.67
N VAL A 60 0.91 -0.88 -13.51
CA VAL A 60 -0.35 -1.58 -13.70
C VAL A 60 -0.30 -2.91 -12.96
N LYS A 61 -1.41 -3.29 -12.37
CA LYS A 61 -1.56 -4.57 -11.67
C LYS A 61 -2.06 -5.62 -12.65
N LEU A 62 -1.23 -6.64 -12.90
CA LEU A 62 -1.59 -7.81 -13.72
C LEU A 62 -2.35 -8.80 -12.85
N ILE A 63 -3.36 -9.46 -13.41
CA ILE A 63 -4.22 -10.42 -12.72
C ILE A 63 -3.98 -11.81 -13.29
N PHE A 64 -3.70 -12.75 -12.40
CA PHE A 64 -3.52 -14.17 -12.70
C PHE A 64 -4.40 -15.01 -11.77
N ALA A 65 -4.63 -16.25 -12.14
CA ALA A 65 -5.19 -17.27 -11.27
C ALA A 65 -4.16 -18.36 -11.04
N SER A 66 -3.84 -18.67 -9.78
CA SER A 66 -2.96 -19.79 -9.43
C SER A 66 -3.61 -21.15 -9.70
N SER A 67 -4.94 -21.18 -9.78
CA SER A 67 -5.76 -22.35 -10.13
C SER A 67 -7.09 -21.89 -10.73
N GLY A 68 -7.69 -22.71 -11.61
CA GLY A 68 -8.97 -22.41 -12.24
C GLY A 68 -8.89 -21.39 -13.38
N ASP A 69 -9.98 -20.72 -13.66
CA ASP A 69 -10.10 -19.69 -14.70
C ASP A 69 -9.84 -18.29 -14.11
N VAL A 70 -9.07 -17.48 -14.81
CA VAL A 70 -8.84 -16.08 -14.41
C VAL A 70 -10.15 -15.29 -14.27
N ALA A 71 -11.17 -15.63 -15.04
CA ALA A 71 -12.50 -15.00 -14.96
C ALA A 71 -13.16 -15.13 -13.57
N ASP A 72 -12.84 -16.19 -12.82
CA ASP A 72 -13.42 -16.44 -11.49
C ASP A 72 -12.81 -15.52 -10.41
N VAL A 73 -11.61 -14.97 -10.66
CA VAL A 73 -10.88 -14.12 -9.71
C VAL A 73 -10.88 -12.64 -10.10
N LEU A 74 -11.48 -12.27 -11.23
CA LEU A 74 -11.53 -10.88 -11.67
C LEU A 74 -12.31 -10.01 -10.69
N PRO A 75 -11.85 -8.78 -10.42
CA PRO A 75 -12.63 -7.80 -9.68
C PRO A 75 -13.85 -7.37 -10.47
N LYS A 76 -14.87 -6.89 -9.77
CA LYS A 76 -16.05 -6.27 -10.40
C LYS A 76 -15.73 -4.82 -10.74
N GLN A 77 -15.94 -4.41 -11.99
CA GLN A 77 -15.88 -3.01 -12.38
C GLN A 77 -17.07 -2.25 -11.80
N VAL A 78 -16.82 -1.11 -11.17
CA VAL A 78 -17.80 -0.06 -10.86
C VAL A 78 -17.47 1.18 -11.69
N GLU A 79 -18.24 2.24 -11.63
CA GLU A 79 -18.17 3.34 -12.61
C GLU A 79 -16.75 3.91 -12.80
N GLN A 80 -16.01 4.19 -11.73
CA GLN A 80 -14.63 4.67 -11.80
C GLN A 80 -13.69 3.95 -10.83
N GLY A 81 -14.07 2.76 -10.40
CA GLY A 81 -13.32 1.96 -9.44
C GLY A 81 -13.57 0.47 -9.63
N ILE A 82 -13.01 -0.33 -8.77
CA ILE A 82 -13.15 -1.78 -8.77
C ILE A 82 -13.44 -2.32 -7.38
N GLU A 83 -14.18 -3.43 -7.32
CA GLU A 83 -14.40 -4.22 -6.11
C GLU A 83 -13.65 -5.53 -6.23
N TRP A 84 -12.63 -5.72 -5.43
CA TRP A 84 -11.89 -6.96 -5.36
C TRP A 84 -12.69 -8.04 -4.62
N ARG A 85 -12.58 -9.27 -5.10
CA ARG A 85 -13.15 -10.44 -4.44
C ARG A 85 -12.02 -11.20 -3.76
N ALA A 86 -12.21 -11.53 -2.49
CA ALA A 86 -11.27 -12.40 -1.80
C ALA A 86 -11.29 -13.80 -2.48
N SER A 87 -10.13 -14.30 -2.83
CA SER A 87 -9.94 -15.63 -3.42
C SER A 87 -8.50 -16.09 -3.21
N ASP A 88 -8.33 -17.29 -2.70
CA ASP A 88 -7.01 -17.93 -2.56
C ASP A 88 -6.34 -18.21 -3.92
N ALA A 89 -7.12 -18.21 -4.99
CA ALA A 89 -6.60 -18.38 -6.35
C ALA A 89 -6.17 -17.05 -7.01
N LEU A 90 -6.49 -15.91 -6.42
CA LEU A 90 -6.12 -14.60 -6.97
C LEU A 90 -4.62 -14.34 -6.76
N GLU A 91 -3.93 -14.15 -7.87
CA GLU A 91 -2.54 -13.71 -7.87
C GLU A 91 -2.41 -12.39 -8.63
N THR A 92 -1.77 -11.40 -8.03
CA THR A 92 -1.53 -10.12 -8.70
C THR A 92 -0.06 -9.76 -8.68
N ARG A 93 0.42 -9.08 -9.72
CA ARG A 93 1.78 -8.56 -9.80
C ARG A 93 1.77 -7.18 -10.42
N ASP A 94 2.57 -6.28 -9.87
CA ASP A 94 2.71 -4.93 -10.38
C ASP A 94 3.84 -4.85 -11.39
N TYR A 95 3.59 -4.21 -12.54
CA TYR A 95 4.55 -4.02 -13.62
C TYR A 95 4.55 -2.59 -14.12
N THR A 96 5.73 -2.02 -14.29
CA THR A 96 5.89 -0.69 -14.87
C THR A 96 5.84 -0.78 -16.40
N PRO A 97 4.91 -0.07 -17.08
CA PRO A 97 4.92 0.04 -18.53
C PRO A 97 6.20 0.71 -19.04
N VAL A 98 6.91 0.02 -19.91
CA VAL A 98 8.05 0.62 -20.66
C VAL A 98 7.54 1.71 -21.58
N ARG A 99 6.39 1.47 -22.21
CA ARG A 99 5.75 2.41 -23.13
C ARG A 99 4.24 2.20 -23.16
N LEU A 100 3.52 3.30 -23.25
CA LEU A 100 2.09 3.33 -23.51
C LEU A 100 1.83 4.23 -24.74
N ASP A 101 1.22 3.66 -25.77
CA ASP A 101 0.68 4.39 -26.91
C ASP A 101 -0.83 4.14 -27.00
N VAL A 102 -1.62 5.04 -26.41
CA VAL A 102 -3.09 4.93 -26.38
C VAL A 102 -3.68 5.05 -27.79
N HIS A 103 -3.10 5.89 -28.67
CA HIS A 103 -3.58 6.07 -30.02
C HIS A 103 -3.25 4.88 -30.91
N GLY A 104 -2.03 4.35 -30.81
CA GLY A 104 -1.61 3.10 -31.45
C GLY A 104 -2.18 1.85 -30.78
N ARG A 105 -2.82 2.01 -29.64
CA ARG A 105 -3.38 0.91 -28.83
C ARG A 105 -2.35 -0.14 -28.47
N GLU A 106 -1.19 0.31 -27.99
CA GLU A 106 -0.10 -0.56 -27.57
C GLU A 106 0.34 -0.24 -26.12
N LEU A 107 0.49 -1.28 -25.32
CA LEU A 107 1.13 -1.27 -24.02
C LEU A 107 2.32 -2.24 -24.05
N VAL A 108 3.49 -1.80 -23.61
CA VAL A 108 4.71 -2.62 -23.59
C VAL A 108 5.13 -2.88 -22.16
N LEU A 109 5.26 -4.15 -21.80
CA LEU A 109 5.74 -4.61 -20.49
C LEU A 109 6.98 -5.48 -20.64
N ASP A 110 7.94 -5.31 -19.74
CA ASP A 110 9.14 -6.14 -19.65
C ASP A 110 9.08 -7.00 -18.38
N PHE A 111 9.44 -8.28 -18.53
CA PHE A 111 9.43 -9.28 -17.48
C PHE A 111 10.84 -9.80 -17.25
N VAL A 112 11.33 -9.71 -16.01
CA VAL A 112 12.62 -10.32 -15.66
C VAL A 112 12.49 -11.84 -15.72
N VAL A 113 13.52 -12.50 -16.24
CA VAL A 113 13.61 -13.96 -16.38
C VAL A 113 14.78 -14.47 -15.57
N HIS A 114 14.47 -15.18 -14.49
CA HIS A 114 15.47 -15.68 -13.53
C HIS A 114 16.14 -16.98 -13.97
N THR A 115 15.45 -17.79 -14.77
CA THR A 115 15.87 -19.16 -15.17
C THR A 115 16.78 -19.23 -16.39
N ALA A 116 17.18 -18.10 -16.99
CA ALA A 116 17.99 -18.09 -18.19
C ALA A 116 19.44 -18.54 -17.91
N GLY A 117 19.79 -19.77 -18.27
CA GLY A 117 21.20 -20.19 -18.44
C GLY A 117 21.77 -21.25 -17.50
N THR A 118 21.07 -21.74 -16.53
CA THR A 118 21.50 -22.92 -15.74
C THR A 118 20.69 -24.12 -16.16
N GLY A 119 21.32 -25.10 -16.83
CA GLY A 119 20.69 -26.39 -17.13
C GLY A 119 20.40 -27.25 -15.88
N GLN A 120 20.05 -26.61 -14.76
CA GLN A 120 19.56 -27.23 -13.54
C GLN A 120 18.06 -26.97 -13.43
N GLU A 121 17.30 -28.06 -13.45
CA GLU A 121 15.84 -28.10 -13.28
C GLU A 121 15.36 -27.71 -11.85
N SER A 122 16.15 -27.03 -11.05
CA SER A 122 15.87 -26.73 -9.64
C SER A 122 16.36 -25.34 -9.20
N GLY A 123 16.07 -24.30 -10.00
CA GLY A 123 16.05 -22.92 -9.51
C GLY A 123 14.75 -22.67 -8.74
N PRO A 124 14.64 -21.60 -7.92
CA PRO A 124 13.37 -21.20 -7.33
C PRO A 124 12.32 -21.15 -8.44
N ALA A 125 11.13 -21.71 -8.19
CA ALA A 125 10.08 -21.80 -9.20
C ALA A 125 9.82 -20.39 -9.79
N ALA A 126 9.79 -20.31 -11.12
CA ALA A 126 9.52 -19.05 -11.81
C ALA A 126 8.22 -18.43 -11.26
N GLY A 127 8.27 -17.14 -10.91
CA GLY A 127 7.08 -16.43 -10.46
C GLY A 127 5.98 -16.47 -11.52
N ILE A 128 4.71 -16.38 -11.12
CA ILE A 128 3.56 -16.53 -12.03
C ILE A 128 3.64 -15.57 -13.24
N GLY A 129 4.13 -14.34 -13.02
CA GLY A 129 4.31 -13.35 -14.09
C GLY A 129 5.41 -13.75 -15.09
N GLU A 130 6.57 -14.24 -14.61
CA GLU A 130 7.64 -14.75 -15.45
C GLU A 130 7.17 -15.97 -16.26
N ALA A 131 6.54 -16.93 -15.61
CA ALA A 131 6.03 -18.14 -16.25
C ALA A 131 5.02 -17.80 -17.36
N TRP A 132 4.09 -16.89 -17.08
CA TRP A 132 3.14 -16.40 -18.08
C TRP A 132 3.85 -15.72 -19.25
N ALA A 133 4.75 -14.77 -19.00
CA ALA A 133 5.43 -14.01 -20.04
C ALA A 133 6.31 -14.89 -20.95
N CYS A 134 6.95 -15.92 -20.39
CA CYS A 134 7.74 -16.89 -21.16
C CYS A 134 6.88 -17.81 -22.01
N ALA A 135 5.64 -18.12 -21.59
CA ALA A 135 4.71 -18.96 -22.33
C ALA A 135 3.84 -18.17 -23.33
N ALA A 136 3.69 -16.85 -23.13
CA ALA A 136 2.79 -15.98 -23.88
C ALA A 136 3.01 -16.01 -25.39
N ARG A 137 1.92 -16.01 -26.15
CA ARG A 137 1.89 -16.04 -27.61
C ARG A 137 0.93 -14.98 -28.14
N PRO A 138 1.14 -14.50 -29.36
CA PRO A 138 0.16 -13.63 -30.02
C PRO A 138 -1.25 -14.23 -29.99
N GLY A 139 -2.22 -13.45 -29.48
CA GLY A 139 -3.61 -13.86 -29.30
C GLY A 139 -3.97 -14.23 -27.86
N ASP A 140 -2.99 -14.47 -26.98
CA ASP A 140 -3.27 -14.72 -25.56
C ASP A 140 -3.80 -13.45 -24.87
N GLU A 141 -4.60 -13.62 -23.85
CA GLU A 141 -5.23 -12.52 -23.10
C GLU A 141 -4.50 -12.26 -21.78
N LEU A 142 -4.48 -11.00 -21.37
CA LEU A 142 -4.02 -10.54 -20.06
C LEU A 142 -5.00 -9.51 -19.49
N TRP A 143 -5.37 -9.69 -18.24
CA TRP A 143 -6.19 -8.74 -17.50
C TRP A 143 -5.31 -7.84 -16.65
N ILE A 144 -5.59 -6.54 -16.70
CA ILE A 144 -4.86 -5.54 -15.93
C ILE A 144 -5.81 -4.58 -15.24
N VAL A 145 -5.34 -3.97 -14.14
CA VAL A 145 -6.00 -2.87 -13.43
C VAL A 145 -5.03 -1.73 -13.18
N GLY A 146 -5.52 -0.52 -13.20
CA GLY A 146 -4.77 0.69 -12.87
C GLY A 146 -4.04 1.31 -14.05
N PRO A 147 -3.05 2.20 -13.79
CA PRO A 147 -2.52 2.59 -12.48
C PRO A 147 -3.57 3.20 -11.54
N LYS A 148 -3.40 3.00 -10.23
CA LYS A 148 -4.31 3.61 -9.23
C LYS A 148 -4.01 5.07 -8.97
N SER A 149 -2.77 5.46 -9.20
CA SER A 149 -2.27 6.81 -8.99
C SER A 149 -0.95 7.02 -9.72
N SER A 150 -0.55 8.27 -9.83
CA SER A 150 0.77 8.69 -10.27
C SER A 150 1.36 9.66 -9.26
N THR A 151 2.68 9.65 -9.11
CA THR A 151 3.39 10.59 -8.21
C THR A 151 3.94 11.75 -9.03
N GLU A 152 3.50 12.98 -8.73
CA GLU A 152 4.09 14.17 -9.33
C GLU A 152 5.52 14.36 -8.81
N LYS A 153 6.45 14.63 -9.72
CA LYS A 153 7.83 14.96 -9.36
C LYS A 153 7.93 16.43 -8.98
N PRO A 154 8.77 16.81 -8.00
CA PRO A 154 8.96 18.23 -7.66
C PRO A 154 9.58 19.01 -8.81
N ASP A 155 9.16 20.27 -8.99
CA ASP A 155 9.69 21.16 -10.04
C ASP A 155 11.10 21.69 -9.72
N ASP A 156 11.53 21.64 -8.46
CA ASP A 156 12.75 22.23 -7.94
C ASP A 156 13.90 21.21 -7.81
N VAL A 157 14.04 20.35 -8.81
CA VAL A 157 15.09 19.32 -8.90
C VAL A 157 16.21 19.78 -9.82
N ASP A 158 17.48 19.67 -9.36
CA ASP A 158 18.66 20.03 -10.16
C ASP A 158 19.32 18.80 -10.81
N TRP A 159 19.14 17.61 -10.24
CA TRP A 159 19.61 16.34 -10.79
C TRP A 159 18.83 15.16 -10.19
N ILE A 160 18.88 14.00 -10.86
CA ILE A 160 18.20 12.79 -10.40
C ILE A 160 19.18 11.63 -10.19
N LEU A 161 19.00 10.89 -9.10
CA LEU A 161 19.61 9.58 -8.88
C LEU A 161 18.56 8.50 -9.12
N LEU A 162 18.78 7.63 -10.11
CA LEU A 162 17.99 6.45 -10.37
C LEU A 162 18.80 5.22 -9.99
N ALA A 163 18.28 4.40 -9.08
CA ALA A 163 18.96 3.19 -8.66
C ALA A 163 18.03 1.98 -8.67
N GLY A 164 18.54 0.81 -9.00
CA GLY A 164 17.72 -0.39 -8.92
C GLY A 164 18.40 -1.65 -9.44
N ASP A 165 17.64 -2.74 -9.43
CA ASP A 165 18.01 -4.02 -10.03
C ASP A 165 17.40 -4.20 -11.44
N GLU A 166 17.41 -5.43 -11.95
CA GLU A 166 16.86 -5.73 -13.27
C GLU A 166 15.37 -5.34 -13.39
N THR A 167 14.59 -5.34 -12.28
CA THR A 167 13.17 -4.98 -12.29
C THR A 167 12.94 -3.48 -12.46
N ALA A 168 13.93 -2.66 -12.16
CA ALA A 168 13.89 -1.20 -12.33
C ALA A 168 14.17 -0.74 -13.76
N GLN A 169 14.77 -1.58 -14.61
CA GLN A 169 15.15 -1.20 -15.97
C GLN A 169 14.00 -0.64 -16.82
N PRO A 170 12.74 -1.17 -16.74
CA PRO A 170 11.61 -0.61 -17.47
C PRO A 170 11.32 0.86 -17.12
N ALA A 171 11.34 1.19 -15.83
CA ALA A 171 11.13 2.57 -15.36
C ALA A 171 12.27 3.50 -15.78
N VAL A 172 13.52 3.03 -15.72
CA VAL A 172 14.69 3.78 -16.18
C VAL A 172 14.63 4.04 -17.71
N GLU A 173 14.29 3.03 -18.52
CA GLU A 173 14.11 3.20 -19.98
C GLU A 173 13.06 4.26 -20.26
N ARG A 174 11.92 4.17 -19.56
CA ARG A 174 10.82 5.12 -19.72
C ARG A 174 11.20 6.53 -19.27
N PHE A 175 11.89 6.69 -18.12
CA PHE A 175 12.41 7.98 -17.67
C PHE A 175 13.29 8.63 -18.74
N LEU A 176 14.23 7.88 -19.32
CA LEU A 176 15.15 8.39 -20.34
C LEU A 176 14.42 8.77 -21.63
N ALA A 177 13.36 8.04 -21.99
CA ALA A 177 12.56 8.32 -23.19
C ALA A 177 11.61 9.53 -23.01
N GLU A 178 10.98 9.67 -21.84
CA GLU A 178 9.97 10.69 -21.56
C GLU A 178 10.54 11.98 -20.97
N ARG A 179 11.65 11.89 -20.25
CA ARG A 179 12.32 13.02 -19.57
C ARG A 179 11.35 13.92 -18.80
N PRO A 180 10.62 13.39 -17.81
CA PRO A 180 9.65 14.20 -17.06
C PRO A 180 10.28 15.38 -16.33
N VAL A 181 11.58 15.30 -16.05
CA VAL A 181 12.45 16.39 -15.55
C VAL A 181 13.68 16.43 -16.44
N ASP A 182 13.95 17.61 -17.03
CA ASP A 182 15.10 17.80 -17.93
C ASP A 182 16.35 18.21 -17.12
N VAL A 183 16.89 17.25 -16.39
CA VAL A 183 18.06 17.41 -15.51
C VAL A 183 19.03 16.22 -15.70
N PRO A 184 20.33 16.39 -15.36
CA PRO A 184 21.29 15.28 -15.40
C PRO A 184 20.88 14.09 -14.54
N ALA A 185 21.02 12.87 -15.06
CA ALA A 185 20.75 11.65 -14.34
C ALA A 185 22.06 10.91 -13.96
N ARG A 186 22.09 10.42 -12.73
CA ARG A 186 23.04 9.41 -12.25
C ARG A 186 22.27 8.11 -12.08
N ILE A 187 22.64 7.08 -12.84
CA ILE A 187 21.91 5.82 -12.92
C ILE A 187 22.83 4.72 -12.38
N VAL A 188 22.34 3.93 -11.42
CA VAL A 188 23.06 2.76 -10.89
C VAL A 188 22.16 1.55 -11.01
N LEU A 189 22.56 0.56 -11.81
CA LEU A 189 21.79 -0.65 -12.05
C LEU A 189 22.58 -1.89 -11.67
N ALA A 190 22.00 -2.69 -10.77
CA ALA A 190 22.49 -4.02 -10.45
C ALA A 190 21.89 -5.06 -11.41
N ILE A 191 22.74 -5.96 -11.88
CA ILE A 191 22.38 -7.07 -12.76
C ILE A 191 23.04 -8.36 -12.29
N CYS A 192 22.35 -9.48 -12.44
CA CYS A 192 22.91 -10.77 -12.01
C CYS A 192 24.08 -11.24 -12.89
N ASP A 193 24.07 -10.89 -14.16
CA ASP A 193 25.17 -11.17 -15.11
C ASP A 193 25.17 -10.16 -16.27
N GLU A 194 26.29 -10.08 -16.99
CA GLU A 194 26.49 -9.14 -18.11
C GLU A 194 25.45 -9.30 -19.23
N SER A 195 24.77 -10.44 -19.36
CA SER A 195 23.76 -10.66 -20.40
C SER A 195 22.45 -9.91 -20.13
N ALA A 196 22.25 -9.39 -18.90
CA ALA A 196 21.12 -8.56 -18.54
C ALA A 196 21.35 -7.08 -18.90
N ARG A 197 22.58 -6.70 -19.25
CA ARG A 197 22.93 -5.33 -19.61
C ARG A 197 22.22 -4.89 -20.87
N ARG A 198 21.74 -3.66 -20.85
CA ARG A 198 21.03 -3.02 -21.97
C ARG A 198 21.69 -1.72 -22.37
N ASP A 199 21.53 -1.35 -23.62
CA ASP A 199 21.89 -0.01 -24.09
C ASP A 199 20.69 0.92 -23.91
N PHE A 200 20.91 2.03 -23.21
CA PHE A 200 19.93 3.09 -23.03
C PHE A 200 20.34 4.34 -23.81
N ASP A 201 19.35 5.11 -24.27
CA ASP A 201 19.58 6.40 -24.94
C ASP A 201 19.83 7.48 -23.87
N LEU A 202 21.10 7.63 -23.49
CA LEU A 202 21.55 8.57 -22.46
C LEU A 202 21.65 9.98 -23.02
N GLY A 203 21.21 10.98 -22.24
CA GLY A 203 21.49 12.37 -22.49
C GLY A 203 22.99 12.71 -22.32
N PRO A 204 23.44 13.89 -22.79
CA PRO A 204 24.86 14.26 -22.81
C PRO A 204 25.49 14.38 -21.39
N ASP A 205 24.66 14.67 -20.38
CA ASP A 205 25.09 14.85 -19.00
C ASP A 205 24.70 13.66 -18.09
N ASP A 206 24.14 12.59 -18.66
CA ASP A 206 23.80 11.38 -17.93
C ASP A 206 24.99 10.44 -17.78
N GLU A 207 25.01 9.72 -16.67
CA GLU A 207 25.96 8.66 -16.42
C GLU A 207 25.25 7.41 -15.91
N ILE A 208 25.64 6.24 -16.44
CA ILE A 208 25.15 4.95 -15.97
C ILE A 208 26.29 4.08 -15.44
N THR A 209 26.10 3.54 -14.25
CA THR A 209 26.99 2.56 -13.61
C THR A 209 26.27 1.23 -13.53
N TRP A 210 26.92 0.18 -14.07
CA TRP A 210 26.44 -1.19 -13.94
C TRP A 210 27.26 -1.93 -12.92
N VAL A 211 26.60 -2.67 -12.01
CA VAL A 211 27.25 -3.52 -11.03
C VAL A 211 26.71 -4.94 -11.12
N LEU A 212 27.60 -5.91 -10.92
CA LEU A 212 27.22 -7.32 -10.87
C LEU A 212 26.86 -7.66 -9.42
N ALA A 213 25.63 -8.09 -9.21
CA ALA A 213 25.09 -8.48 -7.91
C ALA A 213 24.20 -9.70 -8.05
N ALA A 214 24.40 -10.70 -7.23
CA ALA A 214 23.47 -11.82 -7.14
C ALA A 214 22.10 -11.33 -6.59
N ALA A 215 21.04 -12.11 -6.81
CA ALA A 215 19.69 -11.72 -6.38
C ALA A 215 19.55 -11.56 -4.86
N ASP A 216 20.41 -12.23 -4.08
CA ASP A 216 20.49 -12.18 -2.62
C ASP A 216 21.56 -11.18 -2.10
N ASP A 217 22.27 -10.51 -3.00
CA ASP A 217 23.28 -9.51 -2.64
C ASP A 217 22.59 -8.17 -2.33
N ARG A 218 22.60 -7.80 -1.06
CA ARG A 218 21.96 -6.59 -0.53
C ARG A 218 22.89 -5.38 -0.45
N GLU A 219 24.21 -5.60 -0.60
CA GLU A 219 25.23 -4.58 -0.33
C GLU A 219 25.75 -3.91 -1.59
N THR A 220 25.95 -4.66 -2.67
CA THR A 220 26.63 -4.18 -3.88
C THR A 220 25.93 -2.99 -4.53
N LEU A 221 24.57 -3.02 -4.66
CA LEU A 221 23.82 -1.89 -5.20
C LEU A 221 23.97 -0.64 -4.34
N ALA A 222 23.85 -0.78 -3.02
CA ALA A 222 23.95 0.32 -2.08
C ALA A 222 25.36 0.92 -2.03
N ALA A 223 26.39 0.08 -2.08
CA ALA A 223 27.79 0.53 -2.15
C ALA A 223 28.04 1.35 -3.42
N ALA A 224 27.57 0.86 -4.57
CA ALA A 224 27.69 1.58 -5.84
C ALA A 224 26.93 2.92 -5.83
N VAL A 225 25.75 2.98 -5.20
CA VAL A 225 25.01 4.23 -4.99
C VAL A 225 25.77 5.19 -4.09
N ALA A 226 26.41 4.71 -3.03
CA ALA A 226 27.22 5.53 -2.12
C ALA A 226 28.49 6.11 -2.78
N ASP A 227 29.00 5.44 -3.82
CA ASP A 227 30.17 5.88 -4.61
C ASP A 227 29.80 6.92 -5.69
N VAL A 228 28.51 7.15 -5.95
CA VAL A 228 28.08 8.18 -6.90
C VAL A 228 28.54 9.56 -6.42
N ALA A 229 29.28 10.27 -7.28
CA ALA A 229 29.65 11.66 -7.02
C ALA A 229 28.41 12.56 -7.09
N PRO A 230 27.98 13.21 -5.99
CA PRO A 230 26.83 14.09 -6.01
C PRO A 230 27.05 15.28 -6.94
N LEU A 231 26.02 15.66 -7.69
CA LEU A 231 26.02 16.91 -8.44
C LEU A 231 25.61 18.08 -7.55
N ALA A 232 25.90 19.30 -8.01
CA ALA A 232 25.49 20.49 -7.31
C ALA A 232 23.95 20.66 -7.39
N GLY A 233 23.36 21.19 -6.32
CA GLY A 233 21.92 21.46 -6.27
C GLY A 233 21.12 20.38 -5.54
N ARG A 234 19.82 20.37 -5.75
CA ARG A 234 18.85 19.53 -5.06
C ARG A 234 18.60 18.21 -5.81
N PRO A 235 18.90 17.06 -5.21
CA PRO A 235 18.63 15.76 -5.82
C PRO A 235 17.15 15.37 -5.72
N TYR A 236 16.69 14.61 -6.71
CA TYR A 236 15.58 13.69 -6.57
C TYR A 236 16.13 12.26 -6.58
N VAL A 237 15.79 11.46 -5.57
CA VAL A 237 16.27 10.08 -5.46
C VAL A 237 15.12 9.12 -5.70
N TRP A 238 15.22 8.35 -6.76
CA TRP A 238 14.33 7.25 -7.06
C TRP A 238 15.08 5.93 -7.02
N ALA A 239 14.50 4.92 -6.35
CA ALA A 239 15.10 3.59 -6.36
C ALA A 239 14.03 2.49 -6.29
N ALA A 240 14.25 1.40 -7.05
CA ALA A 240 13.40 0.23 -7.06
C ALA A 240 14.24 -1.05 -7.21
N ALA A 241 14.09 -1.97 -6.25
CA ALA A 241 14.81 -3.24 -6.21
C ALA A 241 14.15 -4.19 -5.21
N GLU A 242 14.90 -5.25 -4.82
CA GLU A 242 14.58 -6.04 -3.63
C GLU A 242 14.51 -5.13 -2.38
N SER A 243 13.47 -5.30 -1.57
CA SER A 243 13.13 -4.35 -0.51
C SER A 243 14.24 -4.11 0.51
N ARG A 244 14.97 -5.14 0.90
CA ARG A 244 16.04 -5.04 1.89
C ARG A 244 17.30 -4.35 1.33
N ALA A 245 17.58 -4.53 0.03
CA ALA A 245 18.68 -3.85 -0.64
C ALA A 245 18.50 -2.32 -0.71
N LEU A 246 17.29 -1.83 -0.52
CA LEU A 246 16.96 -0.40 -0.57
C LEU A 246 17.18 0.33 0.77
N LEU A 247 17.30 -0.37 1.90
CA LEU A 247 17.44 0.25 3.21
C LEU A 247 18.68 1.17 3.33
N PRO A 248 19.89 0.72 2.91
CA PRO A 248 21.05 1.60 2.92
C PRO A 248 20.91 2.80 1.97
N ILE A 249 20.19 2.63 0.85
CA ILE A 249 19.94 3.70 -0.12
C ILE A 249 19.03 4.78 0.48
N ARG A 250 18.01 4.40 1.26
CA ARG A 250 17.15 5.35 2.01
C ARG A 250 18.00 6.19 2.99
N LYS A 251 18.91 5.53 3.74
CA LYS A 251 19.84 6.22 4.66
C LYS A 251 20.79 7.15 3.90
N PHE A 252 21.35 6.71 2.78
CA PHE A 252 22.21 7.54 1.93
C PHE A 252 21.47 8.78 1.41
N ALA A 253 20.25 8.62 0.88
CA ALA A 253 19.44 9.72 0.38
C ALA A 253 19.17 10.78 1.45
N SER A 254 18.77 10.36 2.66
CA SER A 254 18.43 11.29 3.74
C SER A 254 19.67 11.90 4.43
N ARG A 255 20.68 11.08 4.80
CA ARG A 255 21.81 11.52 5.63
C ARG A 255 22.97 12.14 4.82
N ARG A 256 23.25 11.63 3.62
CA ARG A 256 24.39 12.07 2.81
C ARG A 256 24.00 13.07 1.74
N LEU A 257 22.87 12.86 1.06
CA LEU A 257 22.37 13.79 0.05
C LEU A 257 21.45 14.87 0.64
N GLY A 258 20.93 14.68 1.87
CA GLY A 258 19.98 15.61 2.48
C GLY A 258 18.66 15.72 1.72
N ALA A 259 18.29 14.68 0.97
CA ALA A 259 17.06 14.66 0.20
C ALA A 259 15.84 14.65 1.13
N ALA A 260 14.91 15.57 0.90
CA ALA A 260 13.66 15.63 1.65
C ALA A 260 12.74 14.44 1.28
N LYS A 261 11.80 14.06 2.16
CA LYS A 261 10.80 13.01 1.87
C LYS A 261 10.04 13.27 0.55
N SER A 262 9.75 14.54 0.22
CA SER A 262 9.14 14.95 -1.06
C SER A 262 10.04 14.74 -2.30
N HIS A 263 11.34 14.59 -2.10
CA HIS A 263 12.35 14.40 -3.15
C HIS A 263 12.92 12.98 -3.17
N THR A 264 12.24 12.04 -2.50
CA THR A 264 12.65 10.63 -2.49
C THR A 264 11.47 9.74 -2.86
N ASP A 265 11.70 8.78 -3.75
CA ASP A 265 10.77 7.71 -4.07
C ASP A 265 11.54 6.40 -4.14
N ILE A 266 11.50 5.64 -3.05
CA ILE A 266 12.27 4.42 -2.90
C ILE A 266 11.30 3.31 -2.52
N THR A 267 11.05 2.40 -3.47
CA THR A 267 9.96 1.40 -3.39
C THR A 267 10.50 0.00 -3.64
N GLY A 268 10.25 -0.93 -2.70
CA GLY A 268 10.54 -2.35 -2.91
C GLY A 268 9.61 -2.94 -3.97
N TYR A 269 10.18 -3.46 -5.05
CA TYR A 269 9.42 -4.10 -6.12
C TYR A 269 9.19 -5.58 -5.87
N TRP A 270 10.06 -6.20 -5.09
CA TRP A 270 9.96 -7.60 -4.74
C TRP A 270 10.67 -7.90 -3.41
N HIS A 271 10.39 -9.07 -2.84
CA HIS A 271 11.01 -9.56 -1.61
C HIS A 271 11.58 -10.94 -1.85
N LEU A 272 12.82 -11.16 -1.43
CA LEU A 272 13.39 -12.48 -1.35
C LEU A 272 12.75 -13.21 -0.16
N THR A 273 11.91 -14.21 -0.41
CA THR A 273 11.41 -15.10 0.63
C THR A 273 12.53 -16.07 0.99
N ASP A 274 12.94 -16.11 2.27
CA ASP A 274 13.94 -17.05 2.74
C ASP A 274 13.42 -18.48 2.52
N VAL A 275 13.99 -19.17 1.54
CA VAL A 275 13.69 -20.58 1.22
C VAL A 275 13.98 -21.49 2.41
N GLU A 276 14.79 -21.04 3.37
CA GLU A 276 15.08 -21.77 4.62
C GLU A 276 13.88 -21.85 5.58
N GLN A 277 12.96 -20.88 5.58
CA GLN A 277 11.73 -20.99 6.38
C GLN A 277 10.72 -21.97 5.79
N GLN A 278 10.70 -22.16 4.49
CA GLN A 278 9.87 -23.17 3.83
C GLN A 278 10.43 -24.58 3.99
N ALA A 279 11.75 -24.77 3.98
CA ALA A 279 12.39 -26.07 4.21
C ALA A 279 12.26 -26.53 5.68
N ALA A 280 12.18 -25.61 6.64
CA ALA A 280 11.95 -25.96 8.05
C ALA A 280 10.49 -26.38 8.34
N SER A 281 9.53 -26.03 7.48
CA SER A 281 8.13 -26.44 7.63
C SER A 281 7.84 -27.83 7.05
N ASP A 282 8.68 -28.34 6.15
CA ASP A 282 8.49 -29.65 5.51
C ASP A 282 9.08 -30.83 6.29
N ASP A 283 9.90 -30.60 7.32
CA ASP A 283 10.60 -31.65 8.09
C ASP A 283 9.97 -31.92 9.49
N GLN A 284 8.71 -31.55 9.69
CA GLN A 284 7.95 -31.98 10.86
C GLN A 284 7.20 -33.31 10.60
N PRO A 285 7.30 -34.32 11.48
CA PRO A 285 6.60 -35.57 11.27
C PRO A 285 5.08 -35.34 11.28
N GLN A 286 4.43 -35.75 10.20
CA GLN A 286 2.98 -35.66 9.96
C GLN A 286 2.13 -36.55 10.87
N ASN A 287 2.23 -36.48 12.20
CA ASN A 287 1.36 -37.27 13.08
C ASN A 287 1.16 -36.66 14.47
N ALA A 288 0.75 -35.43 14.55
CA ALA A 288 -0.04 -34.92 15.67
C ALA A 288 -1.09 -33.97 15.12
N PRO A 289 -2.35 -33.92 15.61
CA PRO A 289 -3.25 -32.82 15.27
C PRO A 289 -2.66 -31.57 15.89
N THR A 290 -1.82 -30.88 15.13
CA THR A 290 -1.34 -29.55 15.47
C THR A 290 -2.56 -28.66 15.31
N LEU A 291 -3.12 -28.22 16.43
CA LEU A 291 -4.02 -27.09 16.43
C LEU A 291 -3.25 -25.96 15.73
N PRO A 292 -3.73 -25.38 14.64
CA PRO A 292 -3.05 -24.29 13.96
C PRO A 292 -3.14 -22.98 14.76
N LEU A 293 -3.01 -23.10 16.08
CA LEU A 293 -3.31 -22.06 17.03
C LEU A 293 -2.05 -21.74 17.83
N VAL A 294 -1.57 -20.55 17.58
CA VAL A 294 -0.72 -19.74 18.45
C VAL A 294 0.75 -19.74 18.05
N THR A 295 1.12 -18.86 17.16
CA THR A 295 2.41 -18.16 17.30
C THR A 295 2.45 -17.53 18.68
N SER A 296 3.51 -17.78 19.43
CA SER A 296 3.65 -17.25 20.80
C SER A 296 3.56 -15.71 20.78
N PRO A 297 2.69 -15.07 21.54
CA PRO A 297 2.64 -13.61 21.63
C PRO A 297 3.91 -13.00 22.23
N VAL A 298 4.79 -13.82 22.81
CA VAL A 298 6.03 -13.37 23.48
C VAL A 298 6.92 -12.58 22.55
N THR A 299 7.06 -13.02 21.30
CA THR A 299 7.86 -12.29 20.28
C THR A 299 7.32 -10.90 20.02
N TRP A 300 6.00 -10.78 19.82
CA TRP A 300 5.35 -9.48 19.60
C TRP A 300 5.59 -8.53 20.79
N PHE A 301 5.42 -9.03 22.03
CA PHE A 301 5.68 -8.24 23.24
C PHE A 301 7.17 -7.88 23.40
N ALA A 302 8.08 -8.74 22.97
CA ALA A 302 9.52 -8.47 23.03
C ALA A 302 9.90 -7.34 22.06
N VAL A 303 9.41 -7.38 20.81
CA VAL A 303 9.63 -6.32 19.82
C VAL A 303 9.04 -4.99 20.31
N ARG A 304 7.79 -5.00 20.80
CA ARG A 304 7.16 -3.82 21.41
C ARG A 304 8.00 -3.26 22.56
N ALA A 305 8.48 -4.11 23.47
CA ALA A 305 9.30 -3.67 24.58
C ALA A 305 10.62 -3.04 24.11
N ALA A 306 11.26 -3.61 23.10
CA ALA A 306 12.50 -3.10 22.54
C ALA A 306 12.33 -1.73 21.86
N LEU A 307 11.22 -1.53 21.12
CA LEU A 307 10.88 -0.25 20.53
C LEU A 307 10.61 0.80 21.60
N ARG A 308 9.71 0.52 22.55
CA ARG A 308 9.30 1.47 23.60
C ARG A 308 10.40 1.82 24.60
N SER A 309 11.35 0.93 24.84
CA SER A 309 12.51 1.19 25.71
C SER A 309 13.64 1.95 25.00
N GLY A 310 13.55 2.14 23.68
CA GLY A 310 14.65 2.70 22.88
C GLY A 310 15.84 1.74 22.71
N LEU A 311 15.68 0.45 23.03
CA LEU A 311 16.76 -0.53 22.91
C LEU A 311 17.28 -0.64 21.47
N LEU A 312 16.39 -0.65 20.49
CA LEU A 312 16.78 -0.74 19.07
C LEU A 312 17.48 0.51 18.58
N GLU A 313 17.12 1.70 19.11
CA GLU A 313 17.79 2.96 18.79
C GLU A 313 19.25 3.01 19.29
N VAL A 314 19.51 2.36 20.43
CA VAL A 314 20.87 2.28 21.03
C VAL A 314 21.75 1.29 20.26
N VAL A 315 21.16 0.26 19.65
CA VAL A 315 21.86 -0.67 18.76
C VAL A 315 21.87 -0.07 17.36
N ASP A 316 22.58 1.04 17.17
CA ASP A 316 22.72 1.66 15.83
C ASP A 316 23.62 0.80 14.93
N ILE A 317 23.38 0.86 13.62
CA ILE A 317 24.11 0.15 12.58
C ILE A 317 25.62 0.49 12.59
N ASP A 318 25.96 1.70 13.02
CA ASP A 318 27.33 2.18 13.11
C ASP A 318 27.96 1.97 14.52
N HIS A 319 27.15 1.63 15.52
CA HIS A 319 27.56 1.52 16.92
C HIS A 319 26.94 0.29 17.61
N PRO A 320 27.57 -0.88 17.51
CA PRO A 320 27.04 -2.10 18.14
C PRO A 320 27.06 -1.99 19.66
N LEU A 321 26.03 -2.49 20.30
CA LEU A 321 25.95 -2.57 21.76
C LEU A 321 26.64 -3.85 22.25
N ARG A 322 27.56 -3.75 23.21
CA ARG A 322 28.16 -4.94 23.81
C ARG A 322 27.22 -5.63 24.74
N LEU A 323 27.02 -6.95 24.55
CA LEU A 323 26.17 -7.81 25.39
C LEU A 323 26.41 -7.64 26.90
N SER A 324 27.66 -7.39 27.31
CA SER A 324 28.03 -7.17 28.72
C SER A 324 27.45 -5.89 29.34
N LEU A 325 26.81 -5.03 28.54
CA LEU A 325 26.16 -3.80 29.00
C LEU A 325 24.63 -3.92 29.05
N VAL A 326 24.08 -5.07 28.70
CA VAL A 326 22.62 -5.29 28.64
C VAL A 326 22.19 -6.11 29.85
N GLU A 327 21.41 -5.51 30.73
CA GLU A 327 20.86 -6.19 31.93
C GLU A 327 19.65 -7.08 31.59
N GLU A 328 18.97 -6.83 30.45
CA GLU A 328 17.75 -7.51 30.01
C GLU A 328 18.05 -8.71 29.09
N ALA A 329 19.00 -9.58 29.45
CA ALA A 329 19.41 -10.72 28.62
C ALA A 329 18.26 -11.57 28.06
N PRO A 330 17.18 -11.93 28.81
CA PRO A 330 16.07 -12.71 28.24
C PRO A 330 15.31 -11.97 27.13
N LEU A 331 15.20 -10.65 27.16
CA LEU A 331 14.61 -9.86 26.08
C LEU A 331 15.50 -9.92 24.82
N VAL A 332 16.80 -9.76 25.00
CA VAL A 332 17.78 -9.86 23.92
C VAL A 332 17.78 -11.25 23.29
N ASP A 333 17.69 -12.31 24.10
CA ASP A 333 17.62 -13.68 23.59
C ASP A 333 16.42 -13.90 22.66
N VAL A 334 15.27 -13.32 22.98
CA VAL A 334 14.07 -13.40 22.11
C VAL A 334 14.28 -12.57 20.84
N LEU A 335 14.89 -11.38 20.92
CA LEU A 335 15.15 -10.53 19.74
C LEU A 335 16.18 -11.16 18.80
N LEU A 336 17.15 -11.91 19.34
CA LEU A 336 18.09 -12.74 18.55
C LEU A 336 17.35 -13.90 17.87
N ALA A 337 16.46 -14.56 18.60
CA ALA A 337 15.72 -15.71 18.09
C ALA A 337 14.69 -15.35 17.00
N CYS A 338 14.18 -14.11 16.98
CA CYS A 338 13.23 -13.62 15.97
C CYS A 338 13.87 -12.73 14.90
N ASP A 339 15.19 -12.79 14.74
CA ASP A 339 15.93 -12.07 13.70
C ASP A 339 15.77 -10.55 13.71
N VAL A 340 15.57 -9.95 14.87
CA VAL A 340 15.61 -8.49 15.07
C VAL A 340 17.01 -8.02 15.40
N LEU A 341 17.76 -8.80 16.17
CA LEU A 341 19.16 -8.58 16.52
C LEU A 341 20.01 -9.76 16.05
N VAL A 342 21.29 -9.50 15.86
CA VAL A 342 22.32 -10.53 15.62
C VAL A 342 23.54 -10.27 16.51
N ASP A 343 24.11 -11.33 17.08
CA ASP A 343 25.38 -11.28 17.80
C ASP A 343 26.55 -11.53 16.84
N ARG A 344 27.45 -10.55 16.74
CA ARG A 344 28.71 -10.68 16.00
C ARG A 344 29.87 -10.44 16.98
N ASP A 345 30.54 -11.51 17.38
CA ASP A 345 31.71 -11.48 18.28
C ASP A 345 31.46 -10.77 19.64
N GLY A 346 30.29 -10.99 20.25
CA GLY A 346 29.92 -10.41 21.55
C GLY A 346 29.42 -8.97 21.45
N ALA A 347 29.07 -8.51 20.26
CA ALA A 347 28.41 -7.24 20.02
C ALA A 347 27.06 -7.45 19.30
N LEU A 348 26.03 -6.79 19.78
CA LEU A 348 24.68 -6.80 19.18
C LEU A 348 24.62 -5.81 18.02
N TRP A 349 24.06 -6.27 16.94
CA TRP A 349 23.78 -5.47 15.75
C TRP A 349 22.31 -5.63 15.39
N LEU A 350 21.75 -4.62 14.75
CA LEU A 350 20.45 -4.76 14.10
C LEU A 350 20.60 -5.68 12.88
N THR A 351 19.60 -6.54 12.69
CA THR A 351 19.38 -7.21 11.41
C THR A 351 18.63 -6.27 10.46
N ASP A 352 18.40 -6.70 9.23
CA ASP A 352 17.51 -5.98 8.30
C ASP A 352 16.10 -5.82 8.88
N THR A 353 15.59 -6.83 9.59
CA THR A 353 14.30 -6.78 10.29
C THR A 353 14.31 -5.73 11.40
N GLY A 354 15.37 -5.70 12.21
CA GLY A 354 15.55 -4.70 13.26
C GLY A 354 15.66 -3.28 12.71
N GLU A 355 16.36 -3.12 11.59
CA GLU A 355 16.46 -1.83 10.91
C GLU A 355 15.13 -1.35 10.33
N MET A 356 14.34 -2.27 9.74
CA MET A 356 13.02 -1.96 9.22
C MET A 356 12.10 -1.38 10.31
N LEU A 357 12.15 -1.94 11.52
CA LEU A 357 11.40 -1.44 12.68
C LEU A 357 11.77 0.00 13.09
N LEU A 358 12.99 0.48 12.74
CA LEU A 358 13.42 1.85 13.03
C LEU A 358 13.20 2.83 11.88
N VAL A 359 13.16 2.34 10.64
CA VAL A 359 13.14 3.19 9.43
C VAL A 359 11.73 3.31 8.85
N ASP A 360 10.92 2.27 8.99
CA ASP A 360 9.55 2.23 8.48
C ASP A 360 8.57 2.43 9.63
N GLU A 361 8.01 3.65 9.72
CA GLU A 361 7.04 4.02 10.74
C GLU A 361 5.81 3.07 10.72
N HIS A 362 5.36 2.61 9.54
CA HIS A 362 4.20 1.70 9.44
C HIS A 362 4.49 0.32 10.02
N VAL A 363 5.71 -0.20 9.82
CA VAL A 363 6.11 -1.48 10.44
C VAL A 363 6.23 -1.34 11.96
N ALA A 364 6.73 -0.21 12.45
CA ALA A 364 6.83 0.05 13.88
C ALA A 364 5.47 0.21 14.55
N GLU A 365 4.50 0.82 13.88
CA GLU A 365 3.12 1.06 14.37
C GLU A 365 2.37 -0.24 14.70
N ASP A 366 2.67 -1.34 14.03
CA ASP A 366 2.12 -2.67 14.36
C ASP A 366 2.53 -3.16 15.76
N PHE A 367 3.60 -2.59 16.31
CA PHE A 367 4.12 -2.94 17.64
C PHE A 367 4.00 -1.80 18.65
N ASP A 368 4.09 -0.54 18.24
CA ASP A 368 4.10 0.63 19.13
C ASP A 368 3.33 1.82 18.53
N GLY A 369 2.04 1.67 18.38
CA GLY A 369 1.12 2.69 17.89
C GLY A 369 -0.30 2.41 18.33
N VAL A 370 -1.24 3.15 17.79
CA VAL A 370 -2.68 2.97 18.09
C VAL A 370 -3.16 1.60 17.62
N ALA A 371 -2.66 1.10 16.49
CA ALA A 371 -2.96 -0.25 16.01
C ALA A 371 -2.55 -1.32 17.04
N ALA A 372 -1.35 -1.21 17.58
CA ALA A 372 -0.86 -2.09 18.64
C ALA A 372 -1.72 -1.99 19.91
N ASP A 373 -2.16 -0.81 20.29
CA ASP A 373 -3.02 -0.61 21.47
C ASP A 373 -4.44 -1.17 21.27
N GLN A 374 -4.96 -1.17 20.02
CA GLN A 374 -6.20 -1.86 19.67
C GLN A 374 -6.06 -3.39 19.80
N VAL A 375 -4.93 -3.97 19.36
CA VAL A 375 -4.62 -5.39 19.56
C VAL A 375 -4.51 -5.71 21.07
N LEU A 376 -3.87 -4.84 21.86
CA LEU A 376 -3.77 -5.01 23.31
C LEU A 376 -5.13 -4.99 24.00
N ALA A 377 -6.14 -4.29 23.48
CA ALA A 377 -7.47 -4.30 24.04
C ALA A 377 -8.12 -5.69 24.02
N LEU A 378 -7.68 -6.59 23.14
CA LEU A 378 -8.15 -7.99 23.08
C LEU A 378 -7.92 -8.76 24.41
N VAL A 379 -6.98 -8.34 25.25
CA VAL A 379 -6.74 -8.92 26.57
C VAL A 379 -8.00 -8.81 27.45
N ASP A 380 -8.77 -7.75 27.29
CA ASP A 380 -9.98 -7.44 28.07
C ASP A 380 -11.27 -7.91 27.33
N LEU A 381 -11.16 -8.72 26.27
CA LEU A 381 -12.31 -9.15 25.46
C LEU A 381 -13.33 -9.97 26.26
N ALA A 382 -12.89 -10.81 27.19
CA ALA A 382 -13.79 -11.58 28.04
C ALA A 382 -14.67 -10.66 28.90
N ASP A 383 -14.08 -9.66 29.56
CA ASP A 383 -14.79 -8.69 30.38
C ASP A 383 -15.70 -7.80 29.51
N ALA A 384 -15.28 -7.52 28.28
CA ALA A 384 -16.08 -6.80 27.30
C ALA A 384 -17.38 -7.54 26.95
N LEU A 385 -17.28 -8.86 26.70
CA LEU A 385 -18.43 -9.72 26.40
C LEU A 385 -19.40 -9.79 27.59
N ASP A 386 -18.89 -9.83 28.83
CA ASP A 386 -19.70 -9.87 30.04
C ASP A 386 -20.40 -8.53 30.33
N THR A 387 -19.73 -7.40 30.04
CA THR A 387 -20.25 -6.06 30.34
C THR A 387 -21.03 -5.42 29.20
N GLY A 388 -20.91 -5.93 27.97
CA GLY A 388 -21.46 -5.34 26.75
C GLY A 388 -20.82 -4.02 26.34
N ARG A 389 -19.63 -3.69 26.89
CA ARG A 389 -18.83 -2.53 26.50
C ARG A 389 -17.66 -2.95 25.62
N PRO A 390 -17.18 -2.09 24.70
CA PRO A 390 -15.96 -2.39 23.93
C PRO A 390 -14.78 -2.73 24.85
N ALA A 391 -13.94 -3.67 24.48
CA ALA A 391 -12.75 -4.03 25.26
C ALA A 391 -11.79 -2.85 25.44
N TRP A 392 -11.67 -2.00 24.42
CA TRP A 392 -10.98 -0.71 24.49
C TRP A 392 -11.53 0.15 25.65
N GLN A 393 -12.86 0.27 25.74
CA GLN A 393 -13.49 1.06 26.81
C GLN A 393 -13.31 0.42 28.19
N VAL A 394 -13.34 -0.91 28.27
CA VAL A 394 -13.03 -1.62 29.54
C VAL A 394 -11.62 -1.28 29.99
N ARG A 395 -10.67 -1.30 29.07
CA ARG A 395 -9.24 -1.06 29.33
C ARG A 395 -8.91 0.39 29.65
N THR A 396 -9.44 1.34 28.86
CA THR A 396 -9.03 2.76 28.90
C THR A 396 -10.00 3.64 29.69
N GLY A 397 -11.22 3.18 29.93
CA GLY A 397 -12.29 3.94 30.58
C GLY A 397 -13.07 4.86 29.64
N GLN A 398 -12.70 5.00 28.37
CA GLN A 398 -13.33 5.84 27.35
C GLN A 398 -13.60 5.07 26.06
N THR A 399 -14.58 5.49 25.27
CA THR A 399 -14.80 4.90 23.94
C THR A 399 -13.66 5.30 23.00
N PHE A 400 -13.54 4.58 21.88
CA PHE A 400 -12.51 4.91 20.88
C PHE A 400 -12.77 6.27 20.21
N ALA A 401 -14.04 6.63 20.04
CA ALA A 401 -14.43 7.96 19.56
C ALA A 401 -14.08 9.08 20.56
N GLU A 402 -14.27 8.84 21.85
CA GLU A 402 -13.85 9.78 22.91
C GLU A 402 -12.32 9.92 22.94
N ALA A 403 -11.59 8.79 22.78
CA ALA A 403 -10.14 8.81 22.70
C ALA A 403 -9.64 9.63 21.50
N ALA A 404 -10.28 9.49 20.33
CA ALA A 404 -9.94 10.26 19.12
C ALA A 404 -10.14 11.79 19.28
N VAL A 405 -11.03 12.20 20.18
CA VAL A 405 -11.21 13.62 20.54
C VAL A 405 -10.17 14.08 21.55
N ALA A 406 -9.83 13.22 22.51
CA ALA A 406 -8.98 13.57 23.66
C ALA A 406 -7.47 13.48 23.37
N HIS A 407 -7.07 12.63 22.42
CA HIS A 407 -5.68 12.27 22.15
C HIS A 407 -5.34 12.52 20.68
N ASP A 408 -4.28 13.29 20.44
CA ASP A 408 -3.85 13.69 19.11
C ASP A 408 -3.35 12.49 18.29
N ASP A 409 -2.60 11.56 18.91
CA ASP A 409 -2.10 10.34 18.30
C ASP A 409 -3.22 9.44 17.76
N VAL A 410 -4.29 9.23 18.52
CA VAL A 410 -5.46 8.46 18.06
C VAL A 410 -6.17 9.16 16.90
N ARG A 411 -6.28 10.49 16.97
CA ARG A 411 -6.91 11.27 15.89
C ARG A 411 -6.08 11.23 14.63
N ASP A 412 -4.76 11.44 14.73
CA ASP A 412 -3.84 11.49 13.61
C ASP A 412 -3.78 10.11 12.92
N GLU A 413 -3.75 9.01 13.69
CA GLU A 413 -3.84 7.65 13.16
C GLU A 413 -5.13 7.41 12.35
N LEU A 414 -6.29 7.87 12.84
CA LEU A 414 -7.54 7.76 12.09
C LEU A 414 -7.51 8.56 10.79
N VAL A 415 -6.87 9.73 10.78
CA VAL A 415 -6.67 10.54 9.57
C VAL A 415 -5.74 9.83 8.59
N ASP A 416 -4.64 9.26 9.08
CA ASP A 416 -3.68 8.53 8.24
C ASP A 416 -4.31 7.28 7.61
N ARG A 417 -5.10 6.52 8.36
CA ARG A 417 -5.89 5.39 7.81
C ARG A 417 -6.86 5.84 6.71
N SER A 418 -7.44 7.02 6.86
CA SER A 418 -8.36 7.60 5.88
C SER A 418 -7.64 8.19 4.66
N ALA A 419 -6.32 8.35 4.68
CA ALA A 419 -5.54 8.88 3.55
C ALA A 419 -5.71 8.02 2.27
N GLY A 420 -5.95 6.71 2.42
CA GLY A 420 -6.25 5.81 1.32
C GLY A 420 -7.50 6.21 0.50
N ARG A 421 -8.39 7.07 1.03
CA ARG A 421 -9.54 7.62 0.28
C ARG A 421 -9.11 8.44 -0.93
N VAL A 422 -7.88 8.93 -0.97
CA VAL A 422 -7.33 9.63 -2.15
C VAL A 422 -7.48 8.80 -3.43
N TYR A 423 -7.31 7.49 -3.37
CA TYR A 423 -7.45 6.60 -4.52
C TYR A 423 -8.89 6.39 -5.00
N LEU A 424 -9.88 6.78 -4.19
CA LEU A 424 -11.31 6.72 -4.50
C LEU A 424 -11.84 8.08 -4.98
N LEU A 425 -11.05 9.14 -4.96
CA LEU A 425 -11.47 10.48 -5.39
C LEU A 425 -12.04 10.51 -6.81
N PRO A 426 -11.53 9.77 -7.81
CA PRO A 426 -12.17 9.75 -9.13
C PRO A 426 -13.64 9.36 -9.11
N ALA A 427 -14.04 8.43 -8.23
CA ALA A 427 -15.43 8.04 -8.03
C ALA A 427 -16.17 9.00 -7.07
N ILE A 428 -15.54 9.37 -5.97
CA ILE A 428 -16.15 10.23 -4.95
C ILE A 428 -16.52 11.60 -5.55
N THR A 429 -15.64 12.22 -6.33
CA THR A 429 -15.85 13.57 -6.87
C THR A 429 -17.00 13.66 -7.87
N THR A 430 -17.48 12.53 -8.41
CA THR A 430 -18.64 12.49 -9.32
C THR A 430 -19.98 12.46 -8.59
N LEU A 431 -19.97 12.28 -7.26
CA LEU A 431 -21.21 12.20 -6.48
C LEU A 431 -22.03 13.50 -6.58
N PRO A 432 -23.37 13.39 -6.76
CA PRO A 432 -24.24 14.54 -6.96
C PRO A 432 -24.20 15.58 -5.83
N VAL A 433 -23.84 15.17 -4.61
CA VAL A 433 -23.75 16.05 -3.45
C VAL A 433 -22.78 17.22 -3.68
N PHE A 434 -21.71 17.04 -4.46
CA PHE A 434 -20.70 18.07 -4.69
C PHE A 434 -21.18 19.21 -5.62
N SER A 435 -22.37 19.09 -6.22
CA SER A 435 -23.04 20.19 -6.91
C SER A 435 -23.72 21.18 -5.95
N ARG A 436 -23.84 20.87 -4.65
CA ARG A 436 -24.41 21.77 -3.64
C ARG A 436 -23.50 22.96 -3.36
N GLU A 437 -24.09 24.09 -3.00
CA GLU A 437 -23.34 25.32 -2.75
C GLU A 437 -22.63 25.28 -1.39
N ARG A 438 -23.37 24.94 -0.32
CA ARG A 438 -22.85 24.89 1.04
C ARG A 438 -22.75 23.45 1.53
N ILE A 439 -21.54 22.89 1.52
CA ILE A 439 -21.27 21.54 1.98
C ILE A 439 -20.41 21.62 3.26
N GLY A 440 -20.85 20.93 4.30
CA GLY A 440 -20.05 20.67 5.50
C GLY A 440 -19.32 19.34 5.35
N PHE A 441 -18.14 19.21 5.96
CA PHE A 441 -17.35 17.98 5.94
C PHE A 441 -17.05 17.54 7.38
N CYS A 442 -17.10 16.24 7.64
CA CYS A 442 -16.77 15.67 8.95
C CYS A 442 -16.22 14.25 8.84
N GLY A 443 -15.58 13.79 9.90
CA GLY A 443 -14.92 12.48 9.98
C GLY A 443 -13.44 12.54 9.61
N PRO A 444 -12.67 11.47 9.91
CA PRO A 444 -11.24 11.41 9.66
C PRO A 444 -10.86 11.63 8.18
N GLY A 445 -11.64 11.08 7.24
CA GLY A 445 -11.42 11.24 5.80
C GLY A 445 -11.89 12.58 5.21
N ALA A 446 -12.45 13.48 6.03
CA ALA A 446 -13.00 14.76 5.56
C ALA A 446 -11.99 15.62 4.80
N GLY A 447 -10.73 15.64 5.27
CA GLY A 447 -9.65 16.41 4.64
C GLY A 447 -9.39 16.00 3.20
N VAL A 448 -9.20 14.71 2.99
CA VAL A 448 -8.93 14.12 1.67
C VAL A 448 -10.08 14.39 0.70
N VAL A 449 -11.33 14.18 1.16
CA VAL A 449 -12.51 14.38 0.30
C VAL A 449 -12.72 15.86 -0.03
N ALA A 450 -12.57 16.76 0.93
CA ALA A 450 -12.74 18.18 0.71
C ALA A 450 -11.69 18.73 -0.25
N GLU A 451 -10.42 18.36 -0.06
CA GLU A 451 -9.32 18.75 -0.96
C GLU A 451 -9.56 18.25 -2.39
N GLY A 452 -10.01 17.00 -2.55
CA GLY A 452 -10.32 16.40 -3.85
C GLY A 452 -11.40 17.13 -4.65
N VAL A 453 -12.29 17.86 -3.97
CA VAL A 453 -13.33 18.71 -4.62
C VAL A 453 -12.98 20.21 -4.56
N GLY A 454 -11.73 20.56 -4.24
CA GLY A 454 -11.25 21.95 -4.19
C GLY A 454 -11.87 22.77 -3.06
N ARG A 455 -12.20 22.14 -1.92
CA ARG A 455 -12.79 22.78 -0.74
C ARG A 455 -11.90 22.56 0.49
N THR A 456 -12.18 23.27 1.57
CA THR A 456 -11.49 23.15 2.87
C THR A 456 -12.44 22.63 3.93
N VAL A 457 -11.89 21.94 4.94
CA VAL A 457 -12.64 21.49 6.10
C VAL A 457 -12.66 22.60 7.15
N GLU A 458 -13.86 22.95 7.58
CA GLU A 458 -14.09 23.84 8.73
C GLU A 458 -14.97 23.11 9.75
N PRO A 459 -14.86 23.44 11.04
CA PRO A 459 -15.78 22.92 12.04
C PRO A 459 -17.23 23.18 11.65
N LEU A 460 -18.08 22.16 11.75
CA LEU A 460 -19.49 22.30 11.40
C LEU A 460 -20.14 23.38 12.25
N SER A 461 -20.62 24.44 11.62
CA SER A 461 -21.30 25.56 12.27
C SER A 461 -22.43 26.10 11.39
N GLY A 462 -23.63 26.19 11.97
CA GLY A 462 -24.83 26.64 11.23
C GLY A 462 -25.43 25.54 10.34
N THR A 463 -26.06 25.94 9.24
CA THR A 463 -26.80 25.04 8.34
C THR A 463 -26.11 24.88 6.98
N TYR A 464 -26.19 23.69 6.41
CA TYR A 464 -25.62 23.31 5.13
C TYR A 464 -26.69 22.75 4.19
N ASP A 465 -26.46 22.83 2.89
CA ASP A 465 -27.28 22.16 1.90
C ASP A 465 -27.11 20.64 1.96
N ALA A 466 -25.88 20.22 2.31
CA ALA A 466 -25.54 18.82 2.62
C ALA A 466 -24.33 18.73 3.54
N VAL A 467 -24.20 17.64 4.29
CA VAL A 467 -22.99 17.28 5.03
C VAL A 467 -22.43 15.97 4.50
N VAL A 468 -21.13 15.95 4.21
CA VAL A 468 -20.38 14.75 3.81
C VAL A 468 -19.57 14.25 5.00
N GLY A 469 -19.89 13.05 5.46
CA GLY A 469 -19.13 12.32 6.47
C GLY A 469 -18.23 11.28 5.78
N ALA A 470 -16.93 11.39 5.95
CA ALA A 470 -15.98 10.42 5.43
C ALA A 470 -15.29 9.69 6.60
N ASP A 471 -15.46 8.36 6.67
CA ASP A 471 -15.06 7.51 7.80
C ASP A 471 -15.60 8.00 9.15
N ALA A 472 -16.74 8.71 9.11
CA ALA A 472 -17.32 9.35 10.27
C ALA A 472 -17.91 8.34 11.27
N LEU A 473 -18.23 7.14 10.83
CA LEU A 473 -18.85 6.10 11.66
C LEU A 473 -17.83 5.09 12.22
N ALA A 474 -16.67 4.96 11.60
CA ALA A 474 -15.72 3.87 11.82
C ALA A 474 -15.20 3.76 13.27
N SER A 475 -15.05 4.88 13.97
CA SER A 475 -14.54 4.92 15.35
C SER A 475 -15.64 4.89 16.43
N ARG A 476 -16.92 4.90 16.07
CA ARG A 476 -18.05 5.08 16.98
C ARG A 476 -18.76 3.77 17.29
N THR A 477 -19.18 3.59 18.54
CA THR A 477 -20.16 2.57 18.90
C THR A 477 -21.49 2.83 18.18
N ASP A 478 -22.37 1.83 18.07
CA ASP A 478 -23.68 2.01 17.44
C ASP A 478 -24.54 3.10 18.12
N HIS A 479 -24.43 3.20 19.45
CA HIS A 479 -25.11 4.25 20.20
C HIS A 479 -24.59 5.66 19.82
N GLU A 480 -23.26 5.80 19.72
CA GLU A 480 -22.62 7.06 19.31
C GLU A 480 -22.91 7.42 17.87
N VAL A 481 -23.02 6.42 16.98
CA VAL A 481 -23.45 6.64 15.58
C VAL A 481 -24.86 7.24 15.54
N VAL A 482 -25.81 6.67 16.28
CA VAL A 482 -27.19 7.19 16.32
C VAL A 482 -27.22 8.61 16.91
N ALA A 483 -26.45 8.89 17.95
CA ALA A 483 -26.33 10.24 18.53
C ALA A 483 -25.75 11.22 17.51
N PHE A 484 -24.62 10.87 16.88
CA PHE A 484 -23.97 11.68 15.84
C PHE A 484 -24.91 12.00 14.68
N LEU A 485 -25.61 11.00 14.16
CA LEU A 485 -26.57 11.19 13.06
C LEU A 485 -27.77 12.08 13.47
N ARG A 486 -28.23 12.00 14.72
CA ARG A 486 -29.24 12.92 15.24
C ARG A 486 -28.75 14.35 15.32
N ASP A 487 -27.50 14.55 15.76
CA ASP A 487 -26.88 15.88 15.84
C ASP A 487 -26.73 16.50 14.43
N LEU A 488 -26.40 15.71 13.41
CA LEU A 488 -26.33 16.19 12.03
C LEU A 488 -27.64 16.76 11.52
N ARG A 489 -28.81 16.31 12.01
CA ARG A 489 -30.11 16.88 11.65
C ARG A 489 -30.26 18.36 12.03
N GLY A 490 -29.47 18.83 12.98
CA GLY A 490 -29.41 20.25 13.33
C GLY A 490 -28.68 21.10 12.31
N ALA A 491 -27.85 20.48 11.46
CA ALA A 491 -27.00 21.13 10.50
C ALA A 491 -27.49 21.00 9.05
N THR A 492 -28.23 19.92 8.70
CA THR A 492 -28.63 19.64 7.34
C THR A 492 -29.86 18.72 7.25
N ASP A 493 -30.54 18.75 6.10
CA ASP A 493 -31.59 17.78 5.73
C ASP A 493 -31.08 16.69 4.77
N GLU A 494 -29.82 16.79 4.30
CA GLU A 494 -29.16 15.81 3.43
C GLU A 494 -27.74 15.50 3.94
N ALA A 495 -27.42 14.23 4.17
CA ALA A 495 -26.08 13.79 4.51
C ALA A 495 -25.63 12.68 3.56
N VAL A 496 -24.33 12.66 3.24
CA VAL A 496 -23.72 11.57 2.48
C VAL A 496 -22.60 10.97 3.33
N LEU A 497 -22.73 9.69 3.62
CA LEU A 497 -21.74 8.94 4.39
C LEU A 497 -20.87 8.11 3.44
N ILE A 498 -19.57 8.34 3.46
CA ILE A 498 -18.58 7.60 2.69
C ILE A 498 -17.85 6.68 3.67
N GLU A 499 -18.23 5.40 3.69
CA GLU A 499 -17.80 4.43 4.70
C GLU A 499 -17.38 3.11 4.04
N SER A 500 -16.43 2.40 4.64
CA SER A 500 -16.16 1.00 4.28
C SER A 500 -17.31 0.13 4.80
N THR A 501 -18.03 -0.53 3.89
CA THR A 501 -19.21 -1.36 4.20
C THR A 501 -19.03 -2.81 3.81
N SER A 502 -17.91 -3.15 3.18
CA SER A 502 -17.48 -4.53 2.91
C SER A 502 -15.94 -4.61 2.95
N PRO A 503 -15.37 -5.79 3.22
CA PRO A 503 -13.92 -5.98 3.17
C PRO A 503 -13.37 -5.71 1.77
N ASP A 504 -12.18 -5.12 1.70
CA ASP A 504 -11.39 -5.11 0.47
C ASP A 504 -10.82 -6.53 0.26
N GLY A 505 -11.06 -7.12 -0.91
CA GLY A 505 -10.59 -8.47 -1.23
C GLY A 505 -9.07 -8.60 -1.41
N LEU A 506 -8.33 -7.48 -1.44
CA LEU A 506 -6.86 -7.45 -1.40
C LEU A 506 -6.31 -7.18 0.01
N GLY A 507 -7.18 -6.89 0.98
CA GLY A 507 -6.80 -6.64 2.36
C GLY A 507 -6.36 -7.92 3.09
N GLY A 508 -5.88 -7.76 4.33
CA GLY A 508 -5.56 -8.86 5.23
C GLY A 508 -6.79 -9.70 5.63
N ASP A 509 -6.60 -10.62 6.57
CA ASP A 509 -7.69 -11.50 7.03
C ASP A 509 -8.87 -10.68 7.59
N PRO A 510 -10.04 -10.70 6.92
CA PRO A 510 -11.20 -9.93 7.34
C PRO A 510 -11.74 -10.40 8.71
N THR A 511 -11.43 -11.62 9.13
CA THR A 511 -11.87 -12.19 10.40
C THR A 511 -11.09 -11.60 11.57
N GLU A 512 -9.77 -11.49 11.45
CA GLU A 512 -8.93 -10.84 12.44
C GLU A 512 -9.27 -9.36 12.56
N HIS A 513 -9.40 -8.67 11.43
CA HIS A 513 -9.83 -7.26 11.40
C HIS A 513 -11.19 -7.07 12.10
N ALA A 514 -12.16 -7.94 11.83
CA ALA A 514 -13.48 -7.86 12.47
C ALA A 514 -13.41 -8.06 13.99
N LEU A 515 -12.53 -8.94 14.49
CA LEU A 515 -12.33 -9.15 15.91
C LEU A 515 -11.68 -7.94 16.61
N VAL A 516 -10.67 -7.35 15.99
CA VAL A 516 -10.03 -6.12 16.50
C VAL A 516 -11.03 -4.97 16.50
N HIS A 517 -11.83 -4.83 15.43
CA HIS A 517 -12.89 -3.82 15.37
C HIS A 517 -13.95 -4.01 16.46
N LEU A 518 -14.39 -5.26 16.69
CA LEU A 518 -15.31 -5.59 17.80
C LEU A 518 -14.71 -5.20 19.16
N ALA A 519 -13.45 -5.53 19.40
CA ALA A 519 -12.77 -5.19 20.65
C ALA A 519 -12.62 -3.68 20.84
N THR A 520 -12.39 -2.93 19.76
CA THR A 520 -12.16 -1.48 19.79
C THR A 520 -13.46 -0.68 19.89
N VAL A 521 -14.45 -1.02 19.05
CA VAL A 521 -15.67 -0.21 18.83
C VAL A 521 -16.93 -0.88 19.40
N GLY A 522 -16.87 -2.18 19.73
CA GLY A 522 -17.99 -2.91 20.33
C GLY A 522 -18.98 -3.48 19.31
N CYS A 523 -18.67 -3.43 18.03
CA CYS A 523 -19.47 -4.07 16.98
C CYS A 523 -18.56 -4.63 15.88
N ALA A 524 -19.08 -5.55 15.07
CA ALA A 524 -18.41 -5.93 13.82
C ALA A 524 -18.38 -4.74 12.83
N PRO A 525 -17.49 -4.76 11.82
CA PRO A 525 -17.56 -3.80 10.72
C PRO A 525 -18.97 -3.74 10.14
N ARG A 526 -19.46 -2.54 9.87
CA ARG A 526 -20.86 -2.31 9.47
C ARG A 526 -21.01 -2.49 7.97
N ASP A 527 -21.91 -3.37 7.56
CA ASP A 527 -22.38 -3.41 6.19
C ASP A 527 -23.41 -2.31 5.89
N GLY A 528 -23.79 -2.18 4.62
CA GLY A 528 -24.77 -1.17 4.20
C GLY A 528 -26.14 -1.34 4.89
N SER A 529 -26.55 -2.56 5.26
CA SER A 529 -27.82 -2.79 5.96
C SER A 529 -27.75 -2.27 7.39
N ARG A 530 -26.63 -2.48 8.08
CA ARG A 530 -26.44 -1.96 9.43
C ARG A 530 -26.36 -0.43 9.44
N VAL A 531 -25.71 0.17 8.47
CA VAL A 531 -25.70 1.63 8.30
C VAL A 531 -27.12 2.18 8.12
N ALA A 532 -27.96 1.50 7.31
CA ALA A 532 -29.35 1.89 7.08
C ALA A 532 -30.18 1.78 8.35
N ASP A 533 -30.02 0.71 9.17
CA ASP A 533 -30.73 0.53 10.42
C ASP A 533 -30.40 1.65 11.43
N LEU A 534 -29.12 2.00 11.55
CA LEU A 534 -28.66 3.07 12.45
C LEU A 534 -29.15 4.45 11.97
N ALA A 535 -29.16 4.67 10.66
CA ALA A 535 -29.72 5.88 10.07
C ALA A 535 -31.22 6.00 10.38
N ALA A 536 -31.99 4.92 10.20
CA ALA A 536 -33.41 4.88 10.56
C ALA A 536 -33.66 5.12 12.05
N ALA A 537 -32.81 4.58 12.94
CA ALA A 537 -32.89 4.84 14.38
C ALA A 537 -32.58 6.30 14.75
N ALA A 538 -31.94 7.05 13.84
CA ALA A 538 -31.67 8.48 13.97
C ALA A 538 -32.64 9.35 13.14
N ASP A 539 -33.76 8.80 12.69
CA ASP A 539 -34.80 9.45 11.87
C ASP A 539 -34.27 9.96 10.50
N TRP A 540 -33.34 9.22 9.90
CA TRP A 540 -32.91 9.41 8.53
C TRP A 540 -33.46 8.29 7.64
N VAL A 541 -33.64 8.59 6.36
CA VAL A 541 -34.01 7.62 5.30
C VAL A 541 -32.86 7.53 4.31
N VAL A 542 -32.39 6.31 4.06
CA VAL A 542 -31.45 6.05 2.96
C VAL A 542 -32.20 6.22 1.64
N THR A 543 -31.73 7.13 0.79
CA THR A 543 -32.35 7.39 -0.52
C THR A 543 -31.53 6.87 -1.68
N ASP A 544 -30.23 6.69 -1.47
CA ASP A 544 -29.32 6.18 -2.49
C ASP A 544 -28.08 5.55 -1.84
N THR A 545 -27.47 4.58 -2.50
CA THR A 545 -26.20 3.97 -2.11
C THR A 545 -25.40 3.63 -3.36
N VAL A 546 -24.23 4.22 -3.48
CA VAL A 546 -23.32 4.06 -4.62
C VAL A 546 -22.02 3.43 -4.13
N SER A 547 -21.55 2.36 -4.77
CA SER A 547 -20.20 1.84 -4.54
C SER A 547 -19.19 2.76 -5.20
N VAL A 548 -18.17 3.18 -4.44
CA VAL A 548 -17.06 3.99 -4.95
C VAL A 548 -15.76 3.19 -5.11
N GLY A 549 -15.81 1.89 -4.82
CA GLY A 549 -14.71 0.95 -4.95
C GLY A 549 -14.08 0.55 -3.61
N TRP A 550 -13.32 -0.54 -3.61
CA TRP A 550 -12.59 -1.07 -2.45
C TRP A 550 -13.46 -1.27 -1.20
N GLY A 551 -14.64 -1.86 -1.38
CA GLY A 551 -15.57 -2.09 -0.27
C GLY A 551 -16.17 -0.81 0.33
N THR A 552 -15.98 0.34 -0.28
CA THR A 552 -16.47 1.64 0.19
C THR A 552 -17.74 2.04 -0.54
N THR A 553 -18.72 2.53 0.22
CA THR A 553 -19.97 3.06 -0.32
C THR A 553 -20.19 4.51 0.08
N ALA A 554 -20.83 5.27 -0.81
CA ALA A 554 -21.43 6.56 -0.52
C ALA A 554 -22.94 6.38 -0.32
N THR A 555 -23.40 6.54 0.93
CA THR A 555 -24.80 6.37 1.31
C THR A 555 -25.43 7.73 1.53
N THR A 556 -26.43 8.07 0.72
CA THR A 556 -27.18 9.33 0.81
C THR A 556 -28.36 9.18 1.78
N LEU A 557 -28.36 10.02 2.78
CA LEU A 557 -29.39 10.10 3.81
C LEU A 557 -30.21 11.38 3.62
N ARG A 558 -31.53 11.26 3.77
CA ARG A 558 -32.43 12.42 3.87
C ARG A 558 -33.26 12.34 5.12
N ARG A 559 -33.59 13.51 5.68
CA ARG A 559 -34.47 13.60 6.86
C ARG A 559 -35.80 12.92 6.57
N ASP A 560 -36.27 12.09 7.50
CA ASP A 560 -37.61 11.48 7.37
C ASP A 560 -38.68 12.58 7.46
N PRO A 561 -39.47 12.81 6.40
CA PRO A 561 -40.53 13.83 6.41
C PRO A 561 -41.67 13.53 7.39
N LYS A 562 -41.75 12.31 7.92
CA LYS A 562 -42.77 11.90 8.89
C LYS A 562 -42.43 12.24 10.33
N VAL A 563 -41.20 12.63 10.59
CA VAL A 563 -40.70 13.00 11.91
C VAL A 563 -40.33 14.48 11.87
N SER A 564 -41.32 15.34 12.06
CA SER A 564 -41.16 16.81 12.14
C SER A 564 -41.12 17.27 13.59
#